data_678c34a55cd1d247bfa18d65754aceec
#
_entry.id   678c34a55cd1d247bfa18d65754aceec
#
_cell.length_a   1.000
_cell.length_b   1.000
_cell.length_c   1.000
_cell.angle_alpha   90.00
_cell.angle_beta   90.00
_cell.angle_gamma   90.00
#
_symmetry.space_group_name_H-M   'P 1'
#
loop_
_entity.id
_entity.type
_entity.pdbx_description
1 polymer ?
#
loop_
_entity_poly.entity_id
_entity_poly.type
_entity_poly.pdbx_seq_one_letter_code
_entity_poly.pdbx_strand_id
1 'polypeptide(L)'
;MATTRRDFLKGTAWMGAAAMAGGCCTHGTWLDCTSGAPMHGYAAPKIPHIRLGVVGMGSRGCGVVGRVCNLPGITVTAICDNVPEKIARAQKMLANKKKPAAKEYLGDEAWKKLCEDPNVDVVYNTTPWSLHVPVQLGAMKGGKHVFTEVPSAFTVDECWELVETSEKTKRHCMQLENCCYGEVEMLTFNLAKLGMLGELVHAEGAYIHDLRHMCSTEWPGCECWRFDENRVHGGNRYPTHGLVPLCLTFDINRGDRMDYLVSLESNQENFKAYMEAKLKPDNPRRLSKVKMADMNSTLIKTAKGRSFLVQHDVASPRPYSRIQLVTGTKGAICDYPYRVVFEETPGAGAHQWYGDEKAKEVREKYRHPLWKTVGELAKRVGGHGGMDFIMDTRWVYCLQQGLQIDMDVYDLAATSCLCELTEKSADNHSRTYDIPDFTRGAWKTNKPMGIVDIDLAKMGLKDENVKKSEGQITV
;
A
#
# COMPACT_ATOMS: atom_id res chain seq x y z
N MET A 1 -17.14 37.27 52.06
CA MET A 1 -17.47 38.17 50.91
C MET A 1 -17.74 37.25 49.70
N ALA A 2 -18.95 37.31 49.18
CA ALA A 2 -19.33 36.45 48.07
C ALA A 2 -18.82 37.07 46.76
N THR A 3 -17.97 36.36 46.05
CA THR A 3 -17.48 36.73 44.71
C THR A 3 -18.62 36.70 43.71
N THR A 4 -18.82 37.75 42.95
CA THR A 4 -19.91 37.84 41.99
C THR A 4 -19.53 37.12 40.69
N ARG A 5 -20.53 36.67 39.92
CA ARG A 5 -20.38 36.03 38.63
C ARG A 5 -19.53 36.84 37.64
N ARG A 6 -19.49 38.15 37.84
CA ARG A 6 -18.72 39.11 37.04
C ARG A 6 -17.21 39.07 37.36
N ASP A 7 -16.86 38.79 38.62
CA ASP A 7 -15.47 38.69 39.07
C ASP A 7 -14.86 37.31 38.64
N PHE A 8 -15.68 36.28 38.60
CA PHE A 8 -15.32 34.99 38.06
C PHE A 8 -14.99 35.07 36.55
N LEU A 9 -15.81 35.77 35.76
CA LEU A 9 -15.59 35.94 34.31
C LEU A 9 -14.38 36.83 33.99
N LYS A 10 -14.02 37.78 34.84
CA LYS A 10 -12.79 38.55 34.68
C LYS A 10 -11.52 37.74 35.00
N GLY A 11 -11.59 36.88 35.99
CA GLY A 11 -10.50 35.96 36.32
C GLY A 11 -10.24 34.90 35.22
N THR A 12 -11.31 34.37 34.62
CA THR A 12 -11.18 33.39 33.51
C THR A 12 -10.69 34.03 32.21
N ALA A 13 -11.01 35.29 31.93
CA ALA A 13 -10.49 36.00 30.76
C ALA A 13 -8.97 36.25 30.83
N TRP A 14 -8.43 36.49 32.04
CA TRP A 14 -6.97 36.62 32.23
C TRP A 14 -6.22 35.30 32.19
N MET A 15 -6.79 34.21 32.68
CA MET A 15 -6.20 32.87 32.53
C MET A 15 -6.28 32.33 31.09
N GLY A 16 -7.31 32.72 30.33
CA GLY A 16 -7.42 32.38 28.92
C GLY A 16 -6.35 33.06 28.03
N ALA A 17 -6.00 34.34 28.38
CA ALA A 17 -4.95 35.06 27.65
C ALA A 17 -3.53 34.53 27.96
N ALA A 18 -3.27 34.08 29.19
CA ALA A 18 -1.99 33.46 29.56
C ALA A 18 -1.85 32.06 29.01
N ALA A 19 -2.94 31.30 28.87
CA ALA A 19 -2.92 29.97 28.25
C ALA A 19 -2.74 30.00 26.72
N MET A 20 -3.16 31.07 26.05
CA MET A 20 -2.91 31.27 24.62
C MET A 20 -1.48 31.72 24.30
N ALA A 21 -0.76 32.33 25.28
CA ALA A 21 0.65 32.68 25.12
C ALA A 21 1.62 31.55 25.49
N GLY A 22 1.16 30.50 26.20
CA GLY A 22 1.98 29.36 26.63
C GLY A 22 1.71 28.05 25.87
N GLY A 23 0.75 28.02 24.96
CA GLY A 23 0.31 26.83 24.23
C GLY A 23 0.90 26.65 22.83
N CYS A 24 1.90 27.43 22.47
CA CYS A 24 2.50 27.38 21.14
C CYS A 24 3.98 27.05 21.21
N CYS A 25 4.35 25.94 21.80
CA CYS A 25 5.73 25.43 21.70
C CYS A 25 5.83 23.95 22.11
N THR A 26 5.18 23.04 21.38
CA THR A 26 5.62 21.64 21.35
C THR A 26 5.40 20.97 19.97
N HIS A 27 5.12 21.75 18.95
CA HIS A 27 5.39 21.30 17.59
C HIS A 27 6.61 22.09 17.14
N GLY A 28 7.77 21.44 17.20
CA GLY A 28 9.00 21.96 16.65
C GLY A 28 8.72 22.51 15.26
N THR A 29 9.25 23.64 15.00
CA THR A 29 9.20 24.41 13.77
C THR A 29 9.55 23.56 12.54
N TRP A 30 8.57 22.86 11.97
CA TRP A 30 8.67 22.21 10.66
C TRP A 30 8.56 23.22 9.50
N LEU A 31 8.55 24.53 9.80
CA LEU A 31 8.31 25.60 8.81
C LEU A 31 9.57 26.16 8.16
N ASP A 32 10.78 25.67 8.51
CA ASP A 32 12.04 26.18 7.95
C ASP A 32 12.93 25.10 7.29
N CYS A 33 12.39 23.93 6.96
CA CYS A 33 13.04 23.04 6.02
C CYS A 33 12.74 23.56 4.62
N THR A 34 13.75 23.95 3.88
CA THR A 34 13.71 24.12 2.44
C THR A 34 13.13 22.85 1.84
N SER A 35 11.79 22.83 1.67
CA SER A 35 11.08 21.72 1.08
C SER A 35 11.69 21.45 -0.29
N GLY A 36 12.11 20.23 -0.57
CA GLY A 36 12.48 19.82 -1.91
C GLY A 36 11.31 20.12 -2.86
N ALA A 37 11.55 20.17 -4.16
CA ALA A 37 10.46 20.41 -5.08
C ALA A 37 9.44 19.24 -5.01
N PRO A 38 8.12 19.51 -5.10
CA PRO A 38 7.09 18.49 -4.88
C PRO A 38 7.22 17.30 -5.84
N MET A 39 6.83 16.11 -5.35
CA MET A 39 6.88 14.87 -6.12
C MET A 39 5.57 14.53 -6.84
N HIS A 40 4.45 15.20 -6.47
CA HIS A 40 3.20 15.01 -7.19
C HIS A 40 3.34 15.50 -8.64
N GLY A 41 2.94 14.65 -9.59
CA GLY A 41 3.12 14.94 -11.02
C GLY A 41 4.56 14.83 -11.52
N TYR A 42 5.52 14.50 -10.66
CA TYR A 42 6.90 14.32 -11.08
C TYR A 42 7.05 13.12 -12.01
N ALA A 43 7.71 13.34 -13.14
CA ALA A 43 8.13 12.30 -14.07
C ALA A 43 9.65 12.30 -14.13
N ALA A 44 10.27 11.17 -13.81
CA ALA A 44 11.71 11.02 -13.95
C ALA A 44 12.14 11.09 -15.43
N PRO A 45 13.39 11.49 -15.74
CA PRO A 45 13.93 11.31 -17.07
C PRO A 45 13.78 9.86 -17.55
N LYS A 46 13.53 9.67 -18.85
CA LYS A 46 13.37 8.34 -19.45
C LYS A 46 14.53 7.42 -19.12
N ILE A 47 14.21 6.20 -18.71
CA ILE A 47 15.17 5.11 -18.52
C ILE A 47 14.80 4.00 -19.52
N PRO A 48 15.28 4.07 -20.78
CA PRO A 48 14.87 3.11 -21.82
C PRO A 48 15.19 1.65 -21.48
N HIS A 49 16.26 1.43 -20.71
CA HIS A 49 16.63 0.11 -20.19
C HIS A 49 16.92 0.20 -18.70
N ILE A 50 16.03 -0.37 -17.89
CA ILE A 50 16.06 -0.30 -16.43
C ILE A 50 16.98 -1.40 -15.87
N ARG A 51 17.95 -1.00 -15.05
CA ARG A 51 18.82 -1.90 -14.29
C ARG A 51 18.24 -2.05 -12.89
N LEU A 52 17.68 -3.23 -12.63
CA LEU A 52 16.93 -3.51 -11.41
C LEU A 52 17.80 -4.22 -10.38
N GLY A 53 17.88 -3.66 -9.16
CA GLY A 53 18.36 -4.35 -7.97
C GLY A 53 17.16 -4.85 -7.12
N VAL A 54 17.19 -6.11 -6.70
CA VAL A 54 16.14 -6.68 -5.84
C VAL A 54 16.72 -7.01 -4.48
N VAL A 55 16.12 -6.48 -3.41
CA VAL A 55 16.53 -6.71 -2.02
C VAL A 55 15.49 -7.57 -1.32
N GLY A 56 15.94 -8.71 -0.76
CA GLY A 56 15.09 -9.75 -0.19
C GLY A 56 14.70 -10.81 -1.23
N MET A 57 15.39 -11.95 -1.24
CA MET A 57 15.16 -13.05 -2.19
C MET A 57 14.28 -14.16 -1.61
N GLY A 58 13.34 -13.79 -0.73
CA GLY A 58 12.28 -14.67 -0.25
C GLY A 58 11.32 -15.10 -1.38
N SER A 59 10.16 -15.65 -1.03
CA SER A 59 9.13 -16.03 -2.02
C SER A 59 8.69 -14.83 -2.86
N ARG A 60 8.50 -13.66 -2.23
CA ARG A 60 8.09 -12.44 -2.91
C ARG A 60 9.15 -11.94 -3.89
N GLY A 61 10.42 -11.82 -3.45
CA GLY A 61 11.53 -11.37 -4.32
C GLY A 61 11.78 -12.30 -5.50
N CYS A 62 11.75 -13.62 -5.29
CA CYS A 62 11.80 -14.57 -6.39
C CYS A 62 10.61 -14.42 -7.35
N GLY A 63 9.41 -14.17 -6.83
CA GLY A 63 8.23 -13.85 -7.64
C GLY A 63 8.45 -12.61 -8.53
N VAL A 64 9.04 -11.56 -7.98
CA VAL A 64 9.43 -10.34 -8.73
C VAL A 64 10.39 -10.69 -9.87
N VAL A 65 11.51 -11.37 -9.58
CA VAL A 65 12.47 -11.82 -10.60
C VAL A 65 11.76 -12.60 -11.71
N GLY A 66 10.88 -13.54 -11.32
CA GLY A 66 10.09 -14.34 -12.26
C GLY A 66 9.21 -13.51 -13.20
N ARG A 67 8.56 -12.45 -12.68
CA ARG A 67 7.65 -11.60 -13.46
C ARG A 67 8.40 -10.60 -14.33
N VAL A 68 9.35 -9.83 -13.76
CA VAL A 68 10.05 -8.78 -14.50
C VAL A 68 10.91 -9.31 -15.63
N CYS A 69 11.38 -10.57 -15.56
CA CYS A 69 12.08 -11.23 -16.65
C CYS A 69 11.24 -11.38 -17.94
N ASN A 70 9.93 -11.22 -17.87
CA ASN A 70 9.03 -11.23 -19.04
C ASN A 70 8.84 -9.84 -19.65
N LEU A 71 9.32 -8.78 -18.98
CA LEU A 71 9.17 -7.42 -19.47
C LEU A 71 10.37 -7.00 -20.34
N PRO A 72 10.14 -6.32 -21.46
CA PRO A 72 11.23 -5.78 -22.26
C PRO A 72 11.83 -4.52 -21.62
N GLY A 73 13.11 -4.26 -21.92
CA GLY A 73 13.80 -3.07 -21.44
C GLY A 73 14.05 -3.02 -19.94
N ILE A 74 14.08 -4.19 -19.27
CA ILE A 74 14.48 -4.31 -17.87
C ILE A 74 15.39 -5.53 -17.67
N THR A 75 16.40 -5.37 -16.84
CA THR A 75 17.34 -6.44 -16.46
C THR A 75 17.55 -6.43 -14.95
N VAL A 76 17.46 -7.59 -14.31
CA VAL A 76 17.87 -7.75 -12.91
C VAL A 76 19.39 -7.78 -12.89
N THR A 77 20.01 -6.69 -12.48
CA THR A 77 21.47 -6.52 -12.45
C THR A 77 22.09 -6.84 -11.10
N ALA A 78 21.29 -6.77 -10.02
CA ALA A 78 21.75 -7.03 -8.67
C ALA A 78 20.66 -7.72 -7.84
N ILE A 79 21.06 -8.63 -6.97
CA ILE A 79 20.21 -9.32 -6.00
C ILE A 79 20.87 -9.30 -4.63
N CYS A 80 20.07 -9.14 -3.56
CA CYS A 80 20.55 -9.07 -2.19
C CYS A 80 19.67 -9.92 -1.25
N ASP A 81 20.31 -10.73 -0.43
CA ASP A 81 19.69 -11.46 0.70
C ASP A 81 20.79 -11.79 1.73
N ASN A 82 20.39 -12.12 2.94
CA ASN A 82 21.32 -12.60 3.97
C ASN A 82 21.48 -14.15 3.97
N VAL A 83 20.69 -14.84 3.15
CA VAL A 83 20.69 -16.31 3.05
C VAL A 83 21.25 -16.76 1.69
N PRO A 84 22.40 -17.46 1.64
CA PRO A 84 23.05 -17.87 0.38
C PRO A 84 22.15 -18.71 -0.54
N GLU A 85 21.33 -19.59 0.03
CA GLU A 85 20.45 -20.48 -0.73
C GLU A 85 19.35 -19.71 -1.48
N LYS A 86 18.90 -18.58 -0.92
CA LYS A 86 17.93 -17.68 -1.58
C LYS A 86 18.57 -16.98 -2.77
N ILE A 87 19.82 -16.52 -2.64
CA ILE A 87 20.60 -15.95 -3.75
C ILE A 87 20.79 -16.99 -4.85
N ALA A 88 21.25 -18.20 -4.52
CA ALA A 88 21.46 -19.28 -5.48
C ALA A 88 20.16 -19.65 -6.23
N ARG A 89 19.02 -19.68 -5.53
CA ARG A 89 17.71 -19.91 -6.13
C ARG A 89 17.36 -18.81 -7.16
N ALA A 90 17.58 -17.56 -6.83
CA ALA A 90 17.31 -16.44 -7.75
C ALA A 90 18.20 -16.50 -8.99
N GLN A 91 19.50 -16.82 -8.86
CA GLN A 91 20.40 -17.01 -9.99
C GLN A 91 19.96 -18.16 -10.90
N LYS A 92 19.53 -19.28 -10.30
CA LYS A 92 18.98 -20.40 -11.06
C LYS A 92 17.74 -20.00 -11.85
N MET A 93 16.86 -19.16 -11.28
CA MET A 93 15.68 -18.63 -11.99
C MET A 93 16.08 -17.75 -13.17
N LEU A 94 17.08 -16.87 -13.01
CA LEU A 94 17.60 -16.05 -14.11
C LEU A 94 18.17 -16.95 -15.24
N ALA A 95 18.98 -17.93 -14.88
CA ALA A 95 19.55 -18.88 -15.85
C ALA A 95 18.47 -19.66 -16.61
N ASN A 96 17.45 -20.17 -15.92
CA ASN A 96 16.32 -20.90 -16.55
C ASN A 96 15.55 -20.00 -17.54
N LYS A 97 15.49 -18.70 -17.27
CA LYS A 97 14.88 -17.71 -18.18
C LYS A 97 15.86 -17.16 -19.23
N LYS A 98 17.08 -17.71 -19.31
CA LYS A 98 18.14 -17.28 -20.23
C LYS A 98 18.47 -15.79 -20.06
N LYS A 99 18.43 -15.28 -18.82
CA LYS A 99 18.84 -13.94 -18.47
C LYS A 99 20.27 -13.93 -17.92
N PRO A 100 20.99 -12.81 -18.02
CA PRO A 100 22.31 -12.67 -17.39
C PRO A 100 22.25 -12.93 -15.89
N ALA A 101 23.36 -13.45 -15.34
CA ALA A 101 23.53 -13.53 -13.89
C ALA A 101 23.57 -12.14 -13.27
N ALA A 102 22.91 -11.97 -12.14
CA ALA A 102 22.91 -10.73 -11.38
C ALA A 102 24.13 -10.69 -10.43
N LYS A 103 24.63 -9.49 -10.14
CA LYS A 103 25.63 -9.28 -9.09
C LYS A 103 25.02 -9.62 -7.72
N GLU A 104 25.75 -10.38 -6.91
CA GLU A 104 25.28 -10.87 -5.63
C GLU A 104 25.76 -9.97 -4.49
N TYR A 105 24.84 -9.68 -3.58
CA TYR A 105 25.09 -8.97 -2.33
C TYR A 105 24.60 -9.84 -1.18
N LEU A 106 25.53 -10.48 -0.47
CA LEU A 106 25.23 -11.41 0.61
C LEU A 106 25.56 -10.80 1.98
N GLY A 107 24.58 -10.83 2.88
CA GLY A 107 24.73 -10.40 4.28
C GLY A 107 23.64 -9.40 4.71
N ASP A 108 23.50 -9.24 6.03
CA ASP A 108 22.42 -8.44 6.65
C ASP A 108 22.41 -6.98 6.21
N GLU A 109 23.59 -6.39 6.01
CA GLU A 109 23.75 -5.00 5.60
C GLU A 109 24.18 -4.83 4.12
N ALA A 110 24.25 -5.93 3.36
CA ALA A 110 24.73 -5.91 1.98
C ALA A 110 23.86 -5.07 1.04
N TRP A 111 22.59 -4.85 1.41
CA TRP A 111 21.69 -3.95 0.71
C TRP A 111 22.22 -2.51 0.60
N LYS A 112 23.02 -2.04 1.57
CA LYS A 112 23.66 -0.70 1.54
C LYS A 112 24.55 -0.57 0.31
N LYS A 113 25.38 -1.58 0.04
CA LYS A 113 26.27 -1.62 -1.13
C LYS A 113 25.50 -1.74 -2.44
N LEU A 114 24.36 -2.48 -2.45
CA LEU A 114 23.48 -2.54 -3.61
C LEU A 114 22.88 -1.16 -3.92
N CYS A 115 22.46 -0.40 -2.91
CA CYS A 115 21.94 0.94 -3.06
C CYS A 115 22.97 1.94 -3.65
N GLU A 116 24.26 1.68 -3.46
CA GLU A 116 25.36 2.48 -3.99
C GLU A 116 25.85 2.02 -5.38
N ASP A 117 25.42 0.83 -5.87
CA ASP A 117 25.92 0.28 -7.13
C ASP A 117 25.53 1.15 -8.33
N PRO A 118 26.49 1.68 -9.13
CA PRO A 118 26.20 2.48 -10.31
C PRO A 118 25.45 1.71 -11.42
N ASN A 119 25.43 0.37 -11.35
CA ASN A 119 24.70 -0.49 -12.28
C ASN A 119 23.26 -0.81 -11.84
N VAL A 120 22.71 -0.06 -10.89
CA VAL A 120 21.34 -0.13 -10.44
C VAL A 120 20.67 1.22 -10.65
N ASP A 121 19.50 1.25 -11.29
CA ASP A 121 18.66 2.44 -11.47
C ASP A 121 17.48 2.44 -10.49
N VAL A 122 16.94 1.24 -10.23
CA VAL A 122 15.77 1.01 -9.41
C VAL A 122 16.06 -0.08 -8.39
N VAL A 123 15.68 0.15 -7.14
CA VAL A 123 15.69 -0.86 -6.08
C VAL A 123 14.25 -1.35 -5.85
N TYR A 124 14.02 -2.65 -5.97
CA TYR A 124 12.76 -3.31 -5.60
C TYR A 124 12.97 -3.98 -4.25
N ASN A 125 12.26 -3.49 -3.24
CA ASN A 125 12.43 -3.93 -1.85
C ASN A 125 11.32 -4.90 -1.44
N THR A 126 11.71 -6.14 -1.12
CA THR A 126 10.83 -7.24 -0.68
C THR A 126 11.30 -7.85 0.64
N THR A 127 11.97 -7.05 1.46
CA THR A 127 12.47 -7.47 2.77
C THR A 127 11.34 -7.63 3.80
N PRO A 128 11.61 -8.16 5.00
CA PRO A 128 10.74 -7.98 6.15
C PRO A 128 10.51 -6.49 6.47
N TRP A 129 9.42 -6.18 7.15
CA TRP A 129 8.94 -4.82 7.41
C TRP A 129 9.98 -3.91 8.05
N SER A 130 10.78 -4.43 8.99
CA SER A 130 11.83 -3.68 9.68
C SER A 130 12.90 -3.06 8.76
N LEU A 131 13.05 -3.58 7.53
CA LEU A 131 14.00 -3.09 6.54
C LEU A 131 13.33 -2.26 5.42
N HIS A 132 12.01 -2.06 5.45
CA HIS A 132 11.35 -1.29 4.40
C HIS A 132 11.89 0.14 4.33
N VAL A 133 11.81 0.88 5.43
CA VAL A 133 12.27 2.28 5.48
C VAL A 133 13.78 2.43 5.31
N PRO A 134 14.64 1.67 6.01
CA PRO A 134 16.08 1.76 5.81
C PRO A 134 16.54 1.58 4.37
N VAL A 135 15.98 0.58 3.66
CA VAL A 135 16.31 0.31 2.26
C VAL A 135 15.81 1.44 1.35
N GLN A 136 14.60 1.96 1.58
CA GLN A 136 14.05 3.09 0.81
C GLN A 136 14.94 4.32 0.91
N LEU A 137 15.31 4.70 2.12
CA LEU A 137 16.17 5.84 2.38
C LEU A 137 17.57 5.65 1.76
N GLY A 138 18.15 4.46 1.94
CA GLY A 138 19.46 4.10 1.36
C GLY A 138 19.43 4.20 -0.18
N ALA A 139 18.40 3.66 -0.81
CA ALA A 139 18.24 3.70 -2.26
C ALA A 139 18.12 5.14 -2.79
N MET A 140 17.24 5.95 -2.20
CA MET A 140 17.05 7.34 -2.62
C MET A 140 18.32 8.19 -2.40
N LYS A 141 18.98 8.05 -1.25
CA LYS A 141 20.26 8.72 -0.93
C LYS A 141 21.38 8.24 -1.88
N GLY A 142 21.36 6.97 -2.31
CA GLY A 142 22.23 6.40 -3.36
C GLY A 142 21.86 6.78 -4.79
N GLY A 143 20.86 7.66 -4.98
CA GLY A 143 20.43 8.16 -6.29
C GLY A 143 19.54 7.20 -7.09
N LYS A 144 18.94 6.18 -6.45
CA LYS A 144 18.06 5.20 -7.07
C LYS A 144 16.59 5.54 -6.87
N HIS A 145 15.74 5.20 -7.82
CA HIS A 145 14.32 5.06 -7.54
C HIS A 145 14.10 3.82 -6.68
N VAL A 146 13.07 3.83 -5.81
CA VAL A 146 12.79 2.70 -4.93
C VAL A 146 11.32 2.38 -4.89
N PHE A 147 11.02 1.09 -5.03
CA PHE A 147 9.67 0.55 -4.97
C PHE A 147 9.66 -0.55 -3.90
N THR A 148 8.76 -0.40 -2.93
CA THR A 148 8.77 -1.23 -1.71
C THR A 148 7.44 -1.91 -1.51
N GLU A 149 7.46 -3.19 -1.10
CA GLU A 149 6.29 -3.94 -0.67
C GLU A 149 5.59 -3.24 0.49
N VAL A 150 4.36 -3.63 0.73
CA VAL A 150 3.46 -2.93 1.64
C VAL A 150 3.36 -3.58 3.02
N PRO A 151 3.05 -2.77 4.04
CA PRO A 151 3.13 -1.30 4.13
C PRO A 151 4.56 -0.80 4.00
N SER A 152 4.74 0.38 3.42
CA SER A 152 6.09 0.89 3.15
C SER A 152 6.73 1.60 4.34
N ALA A 153 5.95 2.01 5.33
CA ALA A 153 6.38 2.61 6.60
C ALA A 153 5.40 2.22 7.72
N PHE A 154 5.77 2.45 8.97
CA PHE A 154 4.99 2.04 10.13
C PHE A 154 4.76 3.15 11.14
N THR A 155 5.46 4.29 11.03
CA THR A 155 5.29 5.46 11.87
C THR A 155 5.09 6.73 11.06
N VAL A 156 4.49 7.74 11.68
CA VAL A 156 4.31 9.06 11.06
C VAL A 156 5.66 9.72 10.74
N ASP A 157 6.63 9.56 11.64
CA ASP A 157 7.97 10.13 11.44
C ASP A 157 8.69 9.47 10.26
N GLU A 158 8.63 8.17 10.12
CA GLU A 158 9.14 7.45 8.95
C GLU A 158 8.51 7.93 7.66
N CYS A 159 7.19 8.16 7.66
CA CYS A 159 6.47 8.68 6.49
C CYS A 159 7.01 10.06 6.08
N TRP A 160 7.24 10.95 7.03
CA TRP A 160 7.84 12.27 6.78
C TRP A 160 9.27 12.16 6.24
N GLU A 161 10.11 11.29 6.83
CA GLU A 161 11.48 11.09 6.36
C GLU A 161 11.53 10.60 4.90
N LEU A 162 10.62 9.69 4.52
CA LEU A 162 10.50 9.22 3.14
C LEU A 162 10.05 10.34 2.20
N VAL A 163 9.06 11.13 2.57
CA VAL A 163 8.58 12.28 1.79
C VAL A 163 9.71 13.28 1.55
N GLU A 164 10.36 13.73 2.61
CA GLU A 164 11.45 14.72 2.53
C GLU A 164 12.65 14.21 1.74
N THR A 165 13.00 12.93 1.92
CA THR A 165 14.10 12.32 1.15
C THR A 165 13.77 12.22 -0.32
N SER A 166 12.55 11.82 -0.68
CA SER A 166 12.09 11.76 -2.06
C SER A 166 12.07 13.13 -2.73
N GLU A 167 11.54 14.15 -2.05
CA GLU A 167 11.53 15.54 -2.51
C GLU A 167 12.95 16.09 -2.72
N LYS A 168 13.85 15.83 -1.78
CA LYS A 168 15.26 16.30 -1.82
C LYS A 168 16.08 15.62 -2.93
N THR A 169 15.92 14.30 -3.08
CA THR A 169 16.72 13.52 -4.02
C THR A 169 16.13 13.44 -5.42
N LYS A 170 14.87 13.84 -5.61
CA LYS A 170 14.10 13.65 -6.84
C LYS A 170 14.12 12.20 -7.30
N ARG A 171 13.92 11.30 -6.36
CA ARG A 171 13.75 9.87 -6.63
C ARG A 171 12.34 9.42 -6.30
N HIS A 172 11.73 8.67 -7.20
CA HIS A 172 10.46 8.02 -6.90
C HIS A 172 10.63 7.08 -5.70
N CYS A 173 9.72 7.18 -4.75
CA CYS A 173 9.51 6.27 -3.65
C CYS A 173 8.06 5.81 -3.72
N MET A 174 7.84 4.59 -4.21
CA MET A 174 6.50 4.04 -4.47
C MET A 174 6.25 2.82 -3.60
N GLN A 175 5.09 2.78 -2.97
CA GLN A 175 4.62 1.51 -2.43
C GLN A 175 4.01 0.63 -3.53
N LEU A 176 4.31 -0.66 -3.47
CA LEU A 176 3.88 -1.63 -4.47
C LEU A 176 2.53 -2.25 -4.07
N GLU A 177 1.50 -1.39 -4.01
CA GLU A 177 0.15 -1.84 -3.69
C GLU A 177 -0.50 -2.49 -4.91
N ASN A 178 -0.33 -3.78 -5.01
CA ASN A 178 -0.82 -4.58 -6.14
C ASN A 178 -2.34 -4.62 -6.23
N CYS A 179 -3.06 -4.47 -5.11
CA CYS A 179 -4.53 -4.46 -5.10
C CYS A 179 -5.11 -3.31 -5.90
N CYS A 180 -4.40 -2.18 -6.07
CA CYS A 180 -4.80 -1.12 -6.97
C CYS A 180 -4.96 -1.58 -8.42
N TYR A 181 -4.32 -2.68 -8.79
CA TYR A 181 -4.35 -3.28 -10.13
C TYR A 181 -5.23 -4.53 -10.22
N GLY A 182 -6.01 -4.83 -9.19
CA GLY A 182 -7.05 -5.85 -9.20
C GLY A 182 -8.14 -5.54 -10.24
N GLU A 183 -8.75 -6.57 -10.83
CA GLU A 183 -9.71 -6.36 -11.91
C GLU A 183 -10.93 -5.55 -11.46
N VAL A 184 -11.45 -5.84 -10.25
CA VAL A 184 -12.64 -5.15 -9.72
C VAL A 184 -12.27 -3.79 -9.14
N GLU A 185 -11.10 -3.65 -8.50
CA GLU A 185 -10.59 -2.37 -8.03
C GLU A 185 -10.39 -1.38 -9.20
N MET A 186 -9.79 -1.83 -10.30
CA MET A 186 -9.63 -1.01 -11.50
C MET A 186 -10.96 -0.76 -12.22
N LEU A 187 -11.91 -1.71 -12.21
CA LEU A 187 -13.27 -1.47 -12.69
C LEU A 187 -13.96 -0.38 -11.85
N THR A 188 -13.85 -0.46 -10.52
CA THR A 188 -14.40 0.53 -9.58
C THR A 188 -13.84 1.91 -9.86
N PHE A 189 -12.51 2.02 -10.00
CA PHE A 189 -11.84 3.25 -10.39
C PHE A 189 -12.35 3.78 -11.73
N ASN A 190 -12.47 2.93 -12.76
CA ASN A 190 -12.96 3.31 -14.07
C ASN A 190 -14.42 3.83 -14.02
N LEU A 191 -15.30 3.13 -13.30
CA LEU A 191 -16.70 3.56 -13.12
C LEU A 191 -16.80 4.90 -12.39
N ALA A 192 -15.96 5.14 -11.37
CA ALA A 192 -15.90 6.41 -10.68
C ALA A 192 -15.45 7.55 -11.61
N LYS A 193 -14.37 7.33 -12.38
CA LYS A 193 -13.84 8.34 -13.33
C LYS A 193 -14.77 8.63 -14.50
N LEU A 194 -15.59 7.66 -14.88
CA LEU A 194 -16.67 7.84 -15.89
C LEU A 194 -17.94 8.50 -15.31
N GLY A 195 -17.97 8.81 -14.01
CA GLY A 195 -19.12 9.41 -13.32
C GLY A 195 -20.32 8.48 -13.15
N MET A 196 -20.14 7.18 -13.37
CA MET A 196 -21.22 6.18 -13.28
C MET A 196 -21.73 6.00 -11.84
N LEU A 197 -20.87 6.22 -10.85
CA LEU A 197 -21.23 6.16 -9.43
C LEU A 197 -21.78 7.51 -8.89
N GLY A 198 -21.69 8.58 -9.67
CA GLY A 198 -22.05 9.94 -9.23
C GLY A 198 -21.02 10.50 -8.24
N GLU A 199 -21.47 11.37 -7.31
CA GLU A 199 -20.64 11.87 -6.22
C GLU A 199 -20.37 10.74 -5.22
N LEU A 200 -19.08 10.45 -4.97
CA LEU A 200 -18.68 9.41 -4.04
C LEU A 200 -18.90 9.87 -2.60
N VAL A 201 -19.49 8.99 -1.77
CA VAL A 201 -19.92 9.32 -0.41
C VAL A 201 -19.18 8.49 0.63
N HIS A 202 -19.11 7.17 0.42
CA HIS A 202 -18.59 6.21 1.37
C HIS A 202 -17.91 5.04 0.69
N ALA A 203 -16.88 4.49 1.35
CA ALA A 203 -16.27 3.24 0.91
C ALA A 203 -15.88 2.35 2.11
N GLU A 204 -15.84 1.04 1.83
CA GLU A 204 -15.37 0.03 2.78
C GLU A 204 -14.25 -0.80 2.14
N GLY A 205 -13.17 -0.98 2.87
CA GLY A 205 -12.04 -1.80 2.45
C GLY A 205 -11.52 -2.65 3.59
N ALA A 206 -10.84 -3.74 3.27
CA ALA A 206 -10.31 -4.62 4.30
C ALA A 206 -9.06 -5.37 3.86
N TYR A 207 -8.34 -5.90 4.84
CA TYR A 207 -7.47 -7.05 4.67
C TYR A 207 -7.91 -8.13 5.66
N ILE A 208 -8.73 -9.04 5.17
CA ILE A 208 -9.24 -10.19 5.91
C ILE A 208 -8.63 -11.43 5.30
N HIS A 209 -7.77 -12.13 6.06
CA HIS A 209 -6.99 -13.26 5.54
C HIS A 209 -6.54 -14.16 6.68
N ASP A 210 -6.99 -15.41 6.72
CA ASP A 210 -6.51 -16.35 7.75
C ASP A 210 -5.00 -16.62 7.58
N LEU A 211 -4.19 -15.93 8.37
CA LEU A 211 -2.74 -16.06 8.39
C LEU A 211 -2.23 -16.63 9.72
N ARG A 212 -3.06 -17.32 10.50
CA ARG A 212 -2.66 -17.87 11.79
C ARG A 212 -1.44 -18.79 11.71
N HIS A 213 -1.24 -19.46 10.56
CA HIS A 213 -0.05 -20.30 10.33
C HIS A 213 1.27 -19.52 10.41
N MET A 214 1.27 -18.20 10.30
CA MET A 214 2.50 -17.39 10.40
C MET A 214 3.23 -17.53 11.74
N CYS A 215 2.52 -17.94 12.83
CA CYS A 215 3.14 -18.21 14.14
C CYS A 215 4.02 -19.48 14.16
N SER A 216 3.88 -20.34 13.15
CA SER A 216 4.62 -21.61 13.01
C SER A 216 5.42 -21.71 11.73
N THR A 217 5.33 -20.71 10.84
CA THR A 217 6.06 -20.73 9.57
C THR A 217 7.49 -20.31 9.78
N GLU A 218 8.42 -21.23 9.56
CA GLU A 218 9.86 -21.01 9.66
C GLU A 218 10.47 -20.98 8.25
N TRP A 219 11.05 -19.86 7.90
CA TRP A 219 11.83 -19.68 6.67
C TRP A 219 13.25 -19.28 7.04
N PRO A 220 14.29 -19.91 6.47
CA PRO A 220 15.66 -19.53 6.76
C PRO A 220 15.90 -18.01 6.62
N GLY A 221 16.36 -17.36 7.72
CA GLY A 221 16.68 -15.95 7.78
C GLY A 221 15.47 -14.99 7.93
N CYS A 222 14.27 -15.51 8.20
CA CYS A 222 13.10 -14.67 8.51
C CYS A 222 11.97 -15.45 9.20
N GLU A 223 12.32 -16.22 10.20
CA GLU A 223 11.40 -17.10 10.94
C GLU A 223 10.32 -16.28 11.64
N CYS A 224 9.08 -16.51 11.28
CA CYS A 224 7.89 -15.93 11.92
C CYS A 224 7.89 -14.39 12.09
N TRP A 225 8.70 -13.65 11.33
CA TRP A 225 8.87 -12.20 11.52
C TRP A 225 7.53 -11.43 11.51
N ARG A 226 6.58 -11.83 10.66
CA ARG A 226 5.26 -11.18 10.60
C ARG A 226 4.43 -11.46 11.86
N PHE A 227 4.53 -12.66 12.41
CA PHE A 227 3.89 -12.98 13.69
C PHE A 227 4.52 -12.17 14.83
N ASP A 228 5.85 -12.05 14.86
CA ASP A 228 6.55 -11.30 15.90
C ASP A 228 6.18 -9.80 15.87
N GLU A 229 5.99 -9.21 14.69
CA GLU A 229 5.45 -7.86 14.54
C GLU A 229 4.02 -7.75 15.10
N ASN A 230 3.13 -8.67 14.74
CA ASN A 230 1.75 -8.68 15.23
C ASN A 230 1.65 -9.04 16.73
N ARG A 231 2.67 -9.69 17.27
CA ARG A 231 2.74 -10.02 18.69
C ARG A 231 2.96 -8.79 19.56
N VAL A 232 3.70 -7.81 19.09
CA VAL A 232 4.08 -6.61 19.84
C VAL A 232 3.29 -5.36 19.47
N HIS A 233 2.60 -5.37 18.33
CA HIS A 233 1.81 -4.26 17.83
C HIS A 233 0.33 -4.61 17.69
N GLY A 234 -0.55 -3.63 17.98
CA GLY A 234 -1.98 -3.66 17.70
C GLY A 234 -2.34 -2.83 16.46
N GLY A 235 -3.59 -2.43 16.38
CA GLY A 235 -4.12 -1.61 15.30
C GLY A 235 -4.23 -2.35 13.97
N ASN A 236 -4.32 -1.59 12.90
CA ASN A 236 -4.31 -2.12 11.55
C ASN A 236 -2.88 -2.08 10.99
N ARG A 237 -2.16 -3.19 11.13
CA ARG A 237 -0.77 -3.31 10.64
C ARG A 237 -0.66 -3.52 9.14
N TYR A 238 -1.78 -3.64 8.43
CA TYR A 238 -1.80 -3.86 6.98
C TYR A 238 -2.98 -3.13 6.29
N PRO A 239 -3.07 -1.78 6.44
CA PRO A 239 -4.22 -1.02 5.95
C PRO A 239 -4.27 -0.94 4.42
N THR A 240 -3.14 -1.11 3.75
CA THR A 240 -2.92 -0.69 2.37
C THR A 240 -3.79 -1.42 1.37
N HIS A 241 -3.95 -2.75 1.48
CA HIS A 241 -4.74 -3.55 0.53
C HIS A 241 -6.21 -3.11 0.43
N GLY A 242 -6.82 -2.76 1.57
CA GLY A 242 -8.19 -2.27 1.59
C GLY A 242 -8.30 -0.77 1.26
N LEU A 243 -7.29 0.02 1.65
CA LEU A 243 -7.39 1.48 1.64
C LEU A 243 -6.86 2.13 0.36
N VAL A 244 -5.70 1.70 -0.17
CA VAL A 244 -5.07 2.43 -1.29
C VAL A 244 -5.92 2.43 -2.56
N PRO A 245 -6.58 1.32 -2.96
CA PRO A 245 -7.50 1.35 -4.10
C PRO A 245 -8.65 2.35 -3.91
N LEU A 246 -9.15 2.49 -2.67
CA LEU A 246 -10.17 3.47 -2.33
C LEU A 246 -9.61 4.90 -2.40
N CYS A 247 -8.41 5.14 -1.89
CA CYS A 247 -7.75 6.44 -1.96
C CYS A 247 -7.58 6.92 -3.40
N LEU A 248 -7.16 6.05 -4.33
CA LEU A 248 -7.05 6.39 -5.75
C LEU A 248 -8.43 6.69 -6.36
N THR A 249 -9.44 5.91 -6.01
CA THR A 249 -10.82 6.08 -6.50
C THR A 249 -11.43 7.41 -6.03
N PHE A 250 -11.14 7.82 -4.79
CA PHE A 250 -11.68 9.04 -4.16
C PHE A 250 -10.79 10.28 -4.34
N ASP A 251 -9.73 10.20 -5.13
CA ASP A 251 -8.79 11.29 -5.38
C ASP A 251 -8.14 11.83 -4.09
N ILE A 252 -7.81 10.96 -3.15
CA ILE A 252 -7.04 11.34 -1.96
C ILE A 252 -5.65 11.86 -2.40
N ASN A 253 -5.20 12.95 -1.77
CA ASN A 253 -4.05 13.77 -2.14
C ASN A 253 -4.20 14.52 -3.49
N ARG A 254 -5.36 14.42 -4.16
CA ARG A 254 -5.65 14.98 -5.50
C ARG A 254 -7.05 15.59 -5.55
N GLY A 255 -7.33 16.52 -4.64
CA GLY A 255 -8.61 17.18 -4.49
C GLY A 255 -9.35 16.84 -3.19
N ASP A 256 -8.95 15.78 -2.47
CA ASP A 256 -9.39 15.44 -1.13
C ASP A 256 -8.21 14.91 -0.31
N ARG A 257 -8.35 14.77 1.01
CA ARG A 257 -7.38 14.13 1.90
C ARG A 257 -8.09 13.41 3.04
N MET A 258 -7.49 12.39 3.58
CA MET A 258 -7.91 11.82 4.86
C MET A 258 -7.61 12.86 5.95
N ASP A 259 -8.58 13.13 6.83
CA ASP A 259 -8.50 14.21 7.81
C ASP A 259 -8.22 13.67 9.22
N TYR A 260 -9.06 12.76 9.68
CA TYR A 260 -8.90 12.09 10.97
C TYR A 260 -9.48 10.69 10.96
N LEU A 261 -9.11 9.90 11.97
CA LEU A 261 -9.60 8.53 12.17
C LEU A 261 -9.96 8.26 13.62
N VAL A 262 -10.79 7.22 13.78
CA VAL A 262 -11.00 6.49 15.03
C VAL A 262 -10.86 4.99 14.76
N SER A 263 -10.27 4.24 15.69
CA SER A 263 -10.03 2.80 15.54
C SER A 263 -10.44 2.05 16.78
N LEU A 264 -11.09 0.90 16.58
CA LEU A 264 -11.55 -0.01 17.62
C LEU A 264 -11.02 -1.41 17.35
N GLU A 265 -10.66 -2.12 18.41
CA GLU A 265 -10.21 -3.50 18.36
C GLU A 265 -11.15 -4.43 19.15
N SER A 266 -11.30 -5.66 18.66
CA SER A 266 -11.92 -6.74 19.40
C SER A 266 -10.95 -7.32 20.46
N ASN A 267 -11.36 -8.35 21.17
CA ASN A 267 -10.45 -9.21 21.94
C ASN A 267 -9.50 -10.00 21.00
N GLN A 268 -8.52 -10.69 21.59
CA GLN A 268 -7.60 -11.58 20.89
C GLN A 268 -7.80 -13.02 21.44
N GLU A 269 -8.38 -13.90 20.62
CA GLU A 269 -8.62 -15.32 20.98
C GLU A 269 -8.11 -16.29 19.91
N ASN A 270 -8.17 -15.92 18.64
CA ASN A 270 -7.94 -16.86 17.54
C ASN A 270 -6.48 -17.30 17.42
N PHE A 271 -5.50 -16.39 17.57
CA PHE A 271 -4.08 -16.80 17.61
C PHE A 271 -3.79 -17.71 18.79
N LYS A 272 -4.31 -17.39 19.98
CA LYS A 272 -4.15 -18.22 21.18
C LYS A 272 -4.68 -19.63 20.93
N ALA A 273 -5.94 -19.76 20.51
CA ALA A 273 -6.54 -21.06 20.22
C ALA A 273 -5.77 -21.84 19.15
N TYR A 274 -5.30 -21.15 18.09
CA TYR A 274 -4.51 -21.79 17.03
C TYR A 274 -3.15 -22.28 17.55
N MET A 275 -2.41 -21.47 18.30
CA MET A 275 -1.12 -21.85 18.87
C MET A 275 -1.25 -23.03 19.83
N GLU A 276 -2.26 -23.01 20.69
CA GLU A 276 -2.56 -24.14 21.61
C GLU A 276 -2.87 -25.44 20.86
N ALA A 277 -3.59 -25.37 19.75
CA ALA A 277 -3.98 -26.54 18.96
C ALA A 277 -2.86 -27.06 18.03
N LYS A 278 -2.00 -26.20 17.52
CA LYS A 278 -1.06 -26.54 16.43
C LYS A 278 0.40 -26.58 16.84
N LEU A 279 0.82 -25.78 17.82
CA LEU A 279 2.22 -25.78 18.25
C LEU A 279 2.48 -26.88 19.27
N LYS A 280 3.68 -27.48 19.23
CA LYS A 280 4.12 -28.45 20.21
C LYS A 280 4.17 -27.83 21.61
N PRO A 281 3.98 -28.64 22.68
CA PRO A 281 4.00 -28.12 24.05
C PRO A 281 5.27 -27.35 24.46
N ASP A 282 6.40 -27.71 23.88
CA ASP A 282 7.73 -27.11 24.12
C ASP A 282 8.03 -25.91 23.21
N ASN A 283 7.16 -25.59 22.28
CA ASN A 283 7.35 -24.43 21.40
C ASN A 283 7.20 -23.11 22.20
N PRO A 284 8.22 -22.23 22.22
CA PRO A 284 8.19 -21.02 23.03
C PRO A 284 7.09 -20.03 22.63
N ARG A 285 6.58 -20.10 21.40
CA ARG A 285 5.49 -19.24 20.91
C ARG A 285 4.11 -19.68 21.41
N ARG A 286 3.94 -20.93 21.85
CA ARG A 286 2.66 -21.48 22.25
C ARG A 286 1.94 -20.68 23.35
N LEU A 287 2.69 -20.05 24.26
CA LEU A 287 2.19 -19.23 25.36
C LEU A 287 2.46 -17.73 25.15
N SER A 288 2.85 -17.32 23.96
CA SER A 288 3.10 -15.92 23.67
C SER A 288 1.83 -15.09 23.80
N LYS A 289 1.94 -13.95 24.45
CA LYS A 289 0.91 -12.91 24.39
C LYS A 289 0.98 -12.22 23.03
N VAL A 290 -0.15 -12.06 22.39
CA VAL A 290 -0.30 -11.35 21.12
C VAL A 290 -1.06 -10.07 21.39
N LYS A 291 -0.49 -8.92 21.04
CA LYS A 291 -1.12 -7.60 21.23
C LYS A 291 -2.21 -7.35 20.20
N MET A 292 -1.95 -7.71 18.93
CA MET A 292 -2.90 -7.50 17.84
C MET A 292 -4.22 -8.24 18.14
N ALA A 293 -5.30 -7.51 18.09
CA ALA A 293 -6.65 -8.08 18.23
C ALA A 293 -7.03 -8.96 17.02
N ASP A 294 -8.07 -9.76 17.17
CA ASP A 294 -8.58 -10.59 16.05
C ASP A 294 -9.17 -9.72 14.94
N MET A 295 -9.84 -8.62 15.30
CA MET A 295 -10.42 -7.67 14.36
C MET A 295 -10.09 -6.23 14.76
N ASN A 296 -9.58 -5.46 13.82
CA ASN A 296 -9.51 -4.00 13.90
C ASN A 296 -10.51 -3.38 12.92
N SER A 297 -11.24 -2.36 13.36
CA SER A 297 -12.16 -1.58 12.54
C SER A 297 -11.86 -0.09 12.70
N THR A 298 -11.53 0.56 11.61
CA THR A 298 -11.13 1.97 11.58
C THR A 298 -12.09 2.78 10.71
N LEU A 299 -12.65 3.84 11.27
CA LEU A 299 -13.42 4.84 10.54
C LEU A 299 -12.53 6.05 10.23
N ILE A 300 -12.54 6.49 8.98
CA ILE A 300 -11.78 7.63 8.50
C ILE A 300 -12.73 8.66 7.91
N LYS A 301 -12.53 9.94 8.27
CA LYS A 301 -13.21 11.07 7.67
C LYS A 301 -12.27 11.80 6.73
N THR A 302 -12.77 12.24 5.56
CA THR A 302 -12.00 13.07 4.64
C THR A 302 -12.34 14.55 4.79
N ALA A 303 -11.47 15.42 4.29
CA ALA A 303 -11.67 16.88 4.31
C ALA A 303 -12.92 17.32 3.54
N LYS A 304 -13.33 16.57 2.51
CA LYS A 304 -14.61 16.80 1.78
C LYS A 304 -15.82 16.15 2.44
N GLY A 305 -15.67 15.54 3.61
CA GLY A 305 -16.78 14.94 4.35
C GLY A 305 -17.15 13.54 3.94
N ARG A 306 -16.39 12.88 3.06
CA ARG A 306 -16.52 11.46 2.72
C ARG A 306 -16.03 10.59 3.87
N SER A 307 -16.37 9.30 3.86
CA SER A 307 -15.93 8.38 4.92
C SER A 307 -15.45 7.05 4.37
N PHE A 308 -14.49 6.45 5.08
CA PHE A 308 -14.05 5.07 4.84
C PHE A 308 -14.22 4.23 6.10
N LEU A 309 -14.60 2.96 5.93
CA LEU A 309 -14.45 1.91 6.92
C LEU A 309 -13.33 0.98 6.44
N VAL A 310 -12.27 0.85 7.23
CA VAL A 310 -11.14 -0.02 6.89
C VAL A 310 -10.99 -1.08 7.98
N GLN A 311 -10.99 -2.36 7.58
CA GLN A 311 -10.92 -3.49 8.50
C GLN A 311 -9.65 -4.31 8.31
N HIS A 312 -9.15 -4.88 9.41
CA HIS A 312 -8.00 -5.78 9.41
C HIS A 312 -8.27 -6.99 10.29
N ASP A 313 -8.13 -8.18 9.72
CA ASP A 313 -8.30 -9.46 10.43
C ASP A 313 -7.40 -10.51 9.76
N VAL A 314 -6.34 -10.91 10.45
CA VAL A 314 -5.44 -11.97 9.99
C VAL A 314 -5.42 -13.18 10.92
N ALA A 315 -6.35 -13.19 11.88
CA ALA A 315 -6.43 -14.19 12.93
C ALA A 315 -7.69 -15.07 12.87
N SER A 316 -8.76 -14.60 12.24
CA SER A 316 -10.02 -15.38 12.19
C SER A 316 -10.02 -16.38 11.03
N PRO A 317 -10.73 -17.52 11.17
CA PRO A 317 -10.91 -18.50 10.09
C PRO A 317 -11.95 -18.01 9.07
N ARG A 318 -11.67 -16.86 8.47
CA ARG A 318 -12.53 -16.23 7.46
C ARG A 318 -11.92 -16.38 6.06
N PRO A 319 -12.75 -16.54 5.02
CA PRO A 319 -12.28 -16.46 3.63
C PRO A 319 -11.64 -15.10 3.36
N TYR A 320 -10.68 -15.10 2.43
CA TYR A 320 -10.04 -13.87 1.98
C TYR A 320 -11.05 -12.84 1.49
N SER A 321 -10.93 -11.60 1.94
CA SER A 321 -11.78 -10.50 1.48
C SER A 321 -11.07 -9.15 1.66
N ARG A 322 -11.21 -8.29 0.65
CA ARG A 322 -10.89 -6.87 0.74
C ARG A 322 -12.13 -6.00 0.84
N ILE A 323 -13.32 -6.60 0.82
CA ILE A 323 -14.65 -5.94 0.80
C ILE A 323 -14.81 -5.08 -0.46
N GLN A 324 -13.99 -4.04 -0.63
CA GLN A 324 -13.93 -3.15 -1.79
C GLN A 324 -15.31 -2.58 -2.17
N LEU A 325 -16.08 -2.13 -1.18
CA LEU A 325 -17.35 -1.45 -1.39
C LEU A 325 -17.11 0.04 -1.68
N VAL A 326 -17.73 0.56 -2.72
CA VAL A 326 -17.78 2.01 -3.01
C VAL A 326 -19.24 2.39 -3.31
N THR A 327 -19.70 3.44 -2.64
CA THR A 327 -21.03 4.00 -2.83
C THR A 327 -20.97 5.47 -3.24
N GLY A 328 -21.83 5.83 -4.16
CA GLY A 328 -22.03 7.20 -4.60
C GLY A 328 -23.50 7.51 -4.83
N THR A 329 -23.80 8.72 -5.32
CA THR A 329 -25.19 9.19 -5.49
C THR A 329 -25.93 8.52 -6.64
N LYS A 330 -25.24 7.75 -7.51
CA LYS A 330 -25.84 7.09 -8.67
C LYS A 330 -25.63 5.58 -8.71
N GLY A 331 -24.94 5.00 -7.74
CA GLY A 331 -24.71 3.56 -7.72
C GLY A 331 -23.74 3.10 -6.67
N ALA A 332 -23.60 1.79 -6.61
CA ALA A 332 -22.67 1.11 -5.70
C ALA A 332 -22.02 -0.09 -6.40
N ILE A 333 -20.81 -0.42 -5.99
CA ILE A 333 -20.05 -1.58 -6.42
C ILE A 333 -19.31 -2.18 -5.24
N CYS A 334 -19.22 -3.50 -5.16
CA CYS A 334 -18.35 -4.18 -4.21
C CYS A 334 -17.74 -5.45 -4.82
N ASP A 335 -16.71 -5.99 -4.13
CA ASP A 335 -16.17 -7.32 -4.41
C ASP A 335 -16.29 -8.21 -3.15
N TYR A 336 -16.00 -9.49 -3.33
CA TYR A 336 -16.07 -10.52 -2.27
C TYR A 336 -17.48 -10.75 -1.68
N PRO A 337 -18.48 -11.05 -2.53
CA PRO A 337 -18.43 -11.25 -3.98
C PRO A 337 -18.68 -9.98 -4.80
N TYR A 338 -18.29 -10.00 -6.08
CA TYR A 338 -18.54 -8.90 -7.02
C TYR A 338 -20.04 -8.66 -7.19
N ARG A 339 -20.45 -7.40 -6.99
CA ARG A 339 -21.81 -6.89 -7.16
C ARG A 339 -21.77 -5.44 -7.59
N VAL A 340 -22.72 -5.04 -8.39
CA VAL A 340 -22.84 -3.67 -8.87
C VAL A 340 -24.31 -3.32 -9.04
N VAL A 341 -24.65 -2.05 -8.85
CA VAL A 341 -25.98 -1.50 -9.16
C VAL A 341 -25.84 -0.03 -9.50
N PHE A 342 -26.65 0.44 -10.43
CA PHE A 342 -26.82 1.86 -10.74
C PHE A 342 -28.27 2.28 -10.55
N GLU A 343 -28.50 3.53 -10.16
CA GLU A 343 -29.80 4.17 -10.20
C GLU A 343 -30.16 4.47 -11.67
N GLU A 344 -31.07 3.70 -12.22
CA GLU A 344 -31.44 3.81 -13.65
C GLU A 344 -32.35 5.01 -13.91
N THR A 345 -33.22 5.32 -12.95
CA THR A 345 -34.12 6.47 -13.00
C THR A 345 -33.88 7.33 -11.77
N PRO A 346 -33.49 8.61 -11.91
CA PRO A 346 -33.24 9.47 -10.78
C PRO A 346 -34.41 9.52 -9.77
N GLY A 347 -34.13 9.25 -8.50
CA GLY A 347 -35.12 9.21 -7.42
C GLY A 347 -35.94 7.92 -7.31
N ALA A 348 -35.75 6.94 -8.21
CA ALA A 348 -36.42 5.65 -8.12
C ALA A 348 -35.81 4.69 -7.11
N GLY A 349 -34.56 4.96 -6.75
CA GLY A 349 -33.76 4.11 -5.84
C GLY A 349 -33.27 2.82 -6.49
N ALA A 350 -32.38 2.12 -5.77
CA ALA A 350 -31.87 0.80 -6.15
C ALA A 350 -31.99 -0.13 -4.92
N HIS A 351 -32.99 -0.99 -4.92
CA HIS A 351 -33.27 -1.87 -3.78
C HIS A 351 -32.54 -3.21 -3.83
N GLN A 352 -31.96 -3.56 -4.97
CA GLN A 352 -31.28 -4.83 -5.17
C GLN A 352 -30.04 -4.65 -6.03
N TRP A 353 -29.02 -5.47 -5.78
CA TRP A 353 -27.90 -5.60 -6.70
C TRP A 353 -28.37 -6.18 -8.04
N TYR A 354 -27.69 -5.83 -9.14
CA TYR A 354 -27.95 -6.47 -10.41
C TYR A 354 -27.76 -7.98 -10.32
N GLY A 355 -28.59 -8.74 -11.03
CA GLY A 355 -28.37 -10.17 -11.22
C GLY A 355 -27.08 -10.44 -12.00
N ASP A 356 -26.60 -11.69 -11.94
CA ASP A 356 -25.28 -12.09 -12.43
C ASP A 356 -25.01 -11.69 -13.90
N GLU A 357 -25.99 -11.87 -14.79
CA GLU A 357 -25.82 -11.53 -16.22
C GLU A 357 -25.61 -10.03 -16.42
N LYS A 358 -26.43 -9.19 -15.78
CA LYS A 358 -26.29 -7.74 -15.90
C LYS A 358 -25.02 -7.22 -15.21
N ALA A 359 -24.66 -7.79 -14.09
CA ALA A 359 -23.40 -7.47 -13.40
C ALA A 359 -22.18 -7.83 -14.28
N LYS A 360 -22.22 -8.99 -14.96
CA LYS A 360 -21.21 -9.43 -15.92
C LYS A 360 -21.11 -8.48 -17.12
N GLU A 361 -22.24 -8.05 -17.70
CA GLU A 361 -22.26 -7.06 -18.78
C GLU A 361 -21.59 -5.75 -18.37
N VAL A 362 -21.85 -5.26 -17.14
CA VAL A 362 -21.19 -4.06 -16.59
C VAL A 362 -19.68 -4.28 -16.52
N ARG A 363 -19.24 -5.42 -15.97
CA ARG A 363 -17.83 -5.75 -15.84
C ARG A 363 -17.12 -5.79 -17.19
N GLU A 364 -17.70 -6.42 -18.18
CA GLU A 364 -17.11 -6.51 -19.53
C GLU A 364 -17.09 -5.16 -20.23
N LYS A 365 -18.20 -4.43 -20.21
CA LYS A 365 -18.34 -3.12 -20.87
C LYS A 365 -17.36 -2.10 -20.31
N TYR A 366 -17.28 -1.99 -18.97
CA TYR A 366 -16.53 -0.97 -18.27
C TYR A 366 -15.18 -1.47 -17.71
N ARG A 367 -14.74 -2.67 -18.12
CA ARG A 367 -13.40 -3.18 -17.76
C ARG A 367 -12.35 -2.10 -18.04
N HIS A 368 -11.45 -1.86 -17.09
CA HIS A 368 -10.41 -0.85 -17.23
C HIS A 368 -9.49 -1.12 -18.44
N PRO A 369 -9.02 -0.09 -19.18
CA PRO A 369 -8.14 -0.28 -20.34
C PRO A 369 -6.93 -1.18 -20.07
N LEU A 370 -6.21 -1.03 -18.95
CA LEU A 370 -5.10 -1.91 -18.60
C LEU A 370 -5.48 -3.40 -18.59
N TRP A 371 -6.66 -3.74 -18.06
CA TRP A 371 -7.14 -5.12 -18.07
C TRP A 371 -7.56 -5.60 -19.45
N LYS A 372 -8.03 -4.70 -20.32
CA LYS A 372 -8.30 -5.02 -21.73
C LYS A 372 -7.01 -5.24 -22.50
N THR A 373 -5.98 -4.44 -22.21
CA THR A 373 -4.69 -4.45 -22.93
C THR A 373 -3.75 -5.58 -22.49
N VAL A 374 -3.57 -5.79 -21.17
CA VAL A 374 -2.59 -6.77 -20.65
C VAL A 374 -3.19 -7.83 -19.73
N GLY A 375 -4.49 -7.82 -19.46
CA GLY A 375 -5.10 -8.69 -18.45
C GLY A 375 -4.92 -10.19 -18.71
N GLU A 376 -5.13 -10.65 -19.95
CA GLU A 376 -4.95 -12.07 -20.28
C GLU A 376 -3.49 -12.49 -20.19
N LEU A 377 -2.57 -11.62 -20.58
CA LEU A 377 -1.13 -11.82 -20.42
C LEU A 377 -0.76 -11.89 -18.94
N ALA A 378 -1.30 -10.98 -18.14
CA ALA A 378 -1.06 -10.92 -16.71
C ALA A 378 -1.54 -12.19 -15.97
N LYS A 379 -2.71 -12.71 -16.32
CA LYS A 379 -3.21 -14.00 -15.78
C LYS A 379 -2.27 -15.16 -16.07
N ARG A 380 -1.65 -15.20 -17.27
CA ARG A 380 -0.69 -16.26 -17.64
C ARG A 380 0.64 -16.13 -16.90
N VAL A 381 1.16 -14.90 -16.75
CA VAL A 381 2.41 -14.67 -16.00
C VAL A 381 2.19 -14.95 -14.52
N GLY A 382 1.04 -14.57 -13.98
CA GLY A 382 0.66 -14.79 -12.60
C GLY A 382 1.04 -13.62 -11.67
N GLY A 383 0.99 -13.88 -10.37
CA GLY A 383 1.07 -12.85 -9.33
C GLY A 383 -0.31 -12.38 -8.93
N HIS A 384 -0.91 -13.05 -7.90
CA HIS A 384 -2.24 -12.73 -7.36
C HIS A 384 -3.29 -12.52 -8.48
N GLY A 385 -3.44 -13.52 -9.36
CA GLY A 385 -4.39 -13.44 -10.47
C GLY A 385 -3.98 -12.48 -11.61
N GLY A 386 -2.75 -11.97 -11.61
CA GLY A 386 -2.21 -11.09 -12.65
C GLY A 386 -2.00 -9.64 -12.21
N MET A 387 -2.58 -9.21 -11.08
CA MET A 387 -2.47 -7.81 -10.64
C MET A 387 -1.02 -7.40 -10.36
N ASP A 388 -0.17 -8.29 -9.84
CA ASP A 388 1.26 -8.01 -9.64
C ASP A 388 1.97 -7.72 -10.97
N PHE A 389 1.65 -8.48 -12.02
CA PHE A 389 2.28 -8.27 -13.32
C PHE A 389 1.81 -6.98 -13.98
N ILE A 390 0.54 -6.61 -13.84
CA ILE A 390 0.03 -5.32 -14.33
C ILE A 390 0.74 -4.17 -13.62
N MET A 391 0.89 -4.24 -12.30
CA MET A 391 1.64 -3.27 -11.50
C MET A 391 3.09 -3.16 -11.98
N ASP A 392 3.79 -4.30 -12.11
CA ASP A 392 5.18 -4.31 -12.57
C ASP A 392 5.30 -3.75 -13.99
N THR A 393 4.38 -4.11 -14.89
CA THR A 393 4.35 -3.57 -16.26
C THR A 393 4.14 -2.07 -16.26
N ARG A 394 3.27 -1.57 -15.39
CA ARG A 394 2.89 -0.16 -15.35
C ARG A 394 4.03 0.75 -14.89
N TRP A 395 4.71 0.43 -13.77
CA TRP A 395 5.82 1.25 -13.31
C TRP A 395 7.03 1.16 -14.27
N VAL A 396 7.29 0.00 -14.87
CA VAL A 396 8.33 -0.15 -15.91
C VAL A 396 8.03 0.76 -17.09
N TYR A 397 6.78 0.72 -17.58
CA TYR A 397 6.34 1.58 -18.68
C TYR A 397 6.49 3.08 -18.35
N CYS A 398 6.09 3.49 -17.14
CA CYS A 398 6.22 4.87 -16.71
C CYS A 398 7.68 5.36 -16.77
N LEU A 399 8.62 4.60 -16.21
CA LEU A 399 10.03 4.99 -16.22
C LEU A 399 10.63 4.97 -17.63
N GLN A 400 10.27 4.00 -18.47
CA GLN A 400 10.75 3.94 -19.85
C GLN A 400 10.27 5.12 -20.71
N GLN A 401 9.04 5.57 -20.48
CA GLN A 401 8.44 6.65 -21.24
C GLN A 401 8.64 8.03 -20.62
N GLY A 402 9.21 8.13 -19.41
CA GLY A 402 9.33 9.38 -18.67
C GLY A 402 7.96 9.92 -18.27
N LEU A 403 7.10 9.05 -17.76
CA LEU A 403 5.78 9.38 -17.24
C LEU A 403 5.81 9.39 -15.71
N GLN A 404 4.88 10.10 -15.12
CA GLN A 404 4.64 10.01 -13.68
C GLN A 404 4.18 8.57 -13.32
N ILE A 405 4.62 8.07 -12.17
CA ILE A 405 4.16 6.81 -11.61
C ILE A 405 2.75 6.95 -11.02
N ASP A 406 2.02 5.84 -10.89
CA ASP A 406 0.61 5.87 -10.49
C ASP A 406 0.41 6.20 -9.00
N MET A 407 1.34 5.82 -8.15
CA MET A 407 1.35 6.15 -6.72
C MET A 407 2.65 6.86 -6.37
N ASP A 408 2.56 8.06 -5.81
CA ASP A 408 3.72 8.83 -5.38
C ASP A 408 4.02 8.64 -3.88
N VAL A 409 5.05 9.30 -3.38
CA VAL A 409 5.45 9.20 -1.97
C VAL A 409 4.40 9.73 -1.01
N TYR A 410 3.52 10.62 -1.44
CA TYR A 410 2.44 11.14 -0.59
C TYR A 410 1.32 10.10 -0.42
N ASP A 411 1.04 9.29 -1.44
CA ASP A 411 0.09 8.17 -1.34
C ASP A 411 0.62 7.10 -0.38
N LEU A 412 1.91 6.79 -0.48
CA LEU A 412 2.62 5.92 0.43
C LEU A 412 2.50 6.42 1.88
N ALA A 413 2.84 7.68 2.12
CA ALA A 413 2.87 8.25 3.46
C ALA A 413 1.46 8.33 4.07
N ALA A 414 0.48 8.84 3.32
CA ALA A 414 -0.90 8.99 3.79
C ALA A 414 -1.56 7.66 4.19
N THR A 415 -1.16 6.55 3.57
CA THR A 415 -1.76 5.25 3.86
C THR A 415 -0.95 4.41 4.85
N SER A 416 0.38 4.52 4.84
CA SER A 416 1.25 3.79 5.77
C SER A 416 1.21 4.33 7.19
N CYS A 417 1.01 5.65 7.39
CA CYS A 417 0.91 6.26 8.73
C CYS A 417 -0.26 5.68 9.57
N LEU A 418 -1.25 5.05 8.92
CA LEU A 418 -2.36 4.41 9.61
C LEU A 418 -1.91 3.23 10.48
N CYS A 419 -0.77 2.59 10.18
CA CYS A 419 -0.22 1.54 11.03
C CYS A 419 -0.03 2.02 12.48
N GLU A 420 0.53 3.21 12.66
CA GLU A 420 0.72 3.82 13.99
C GLU A 420 -0.57 4.43 14.54
N LEU A 421 -1.29 5.20 13.71
CA LEU A 421 -2.44 5.97 14.17
C LEU A 421 -3.62 5.10 14.61
N THR A 422 -3.82 3.95 13.96
CA THR A 422 -4.86 2.99 14.36
C THR A 422 -4.53 2.31 15.69
N GLU A 423 -3.26 1.94 15.91
CA GLU A 423 -2.78 1.40 17.18
C GLU A 423 -2.94 2.45 18.30
N LYS A 424 -2.50 3.69 18.08
CA LYS A 424 -2.66 4.77 19.05
C LYS A 424 -4.13 5.03 19.40
N SER A 425 -5.02 4.99 18.41
CA SER A 425 -6.45 5.19 18.65
C SER A 425 -7.03 4.07 19.49
N ALA A 426 -6.78 2.81 19.14
CA ALA A 426 -7.27 1.64 19.86
C ALA A 426 -6.74 1.58 21.31
N ASP A 427 -5.46 1.82 21.51
CA ASP A 427 -4.82 1.86 22.84
C ASP A 427 -5.37 3.01 23.74
N ASN A 428 -5.98 4.03 23.15
CA ASN A 428 -6.53 5.19 23.86
C ASN A 428 -8.05 5.29 23.77
N HIS A 429 -8.76 4.18 23.94
CA HIS A 429 -10.24 4.10 23.98
C HIS A 429 -10.91 4.70 22.72
N SER A 430 -10.38 4.40 21.55
CA SER A 430 -10.85 4.91 20.26
C SER A 430 -10.83 6.44 20.17
N ARG A 431 -9.84 7.08 20.79
CA ARG A 431 -9.63 8.52 20.67
C ARG A 431 -9.39 8.87 19.19
N THR A 432 -9.96 9.99 18.77
CA THR A 432 -9.72 10.56 17.43
C THR A 432 -8.26 10.99 17.29
N TYR A 433 -7.66 10.64 16.15
CA TYR A 433 -6.32 11.09 15.74
C TYR A 433 -6.39 11.75 14.36
N ASP A 434 -5.77 12.92 14.24
CA ASP A 434 -5.61 13.60 12.95
C ASP A 434 -4.62 12.85 12.08
N ILE A 435 -4.92 12.77 10.78
CA ILE A 435 -4.03 12.20 9.76
C ILE A 435 -3.22 13.35 9.16
N PRO A 436 -1.87 13.30 9.22
CA PRO A 436 -1.03 14.37 8.70
C PRO A 436 -1.26 14.64 7.21
N ASP A 437 -1.21 15.90 6.83
CA ASP A 437 -1.21 16.32 5.43
C ASP A 437 0.23 16.30 4.88
N PHE A 438 0.65 15.17 4.36
CA PHE A 438 1.98 15.00 3.78
C PHE A 438 2.21 15.84 2.52
N THR A 439 1.13 16.34 1.89
CA THR A 439 1.19 17.23 0.73
C THR A 439 1.37 18.70 1.08
N ARG A 440 1.32 19.05 2.37
CA ARG A 440 1.40 20.44 2.87
C ARG A 440 0.43 21.38 2.18
N GLY A 441 -0.80 20.91 1.94
CA GLY A 441 -1.89 21.67 1.32
C GLY A 441 -1.98 21.53 -0.20
N ALA A 442 -1.00 20.95 -0.85
CA ALA A 442 -1.00 20.79 -2.31
C ALA A 442 -2.12 19.87 -2.83
N TRP A 443 -2.67 19.00 -1.98
CA TRP A 443 -3.82 18.16 -2.34
C TRP A 443 -5.02 18.95 -2.91
N LYS A 444 -5.14 20.24 -2.56
CA LYS A 444 -6.23 21.14 -3.03
C LYS A 444 -6.13 21.42 -4.53
N THR A 445 -4.93 21.42 -5.09
CA THR A 445 -4.62 21.79 -6.47
C THR A 445 -4.02 20.66 -7.30
N ASN A 446 -3.59 19.57 -6.65
CA ASN A 446 -3.10 18.39 -7.32
C ASN A 446 -4.18 17.80 -8.24
N LYS A 447 -3.78 17.42 -9.44
CA LYS A 447 -4.72 16.85 -10.42
C LYS A 447 -5.06 15.41 -10.08
N PRO A 448 -6.34 15.01 -10.22
CA PRO A 448 -6.74 13.61 -10.15
C PRO A 448 -5.97 12.73 -11.11
N MET A 449 -5.75 11.47 -10.71
CA MET A 449 -5.23 10.46 -11.61
C MET A 449 -6.29 10.16 -12.69
N GLY A 450 -5.87 10.20 -13.95
CA GLY A 450 -6.70 9.82 -15.09
C GLY A 450 -6.78 8.30 -15.26
N ILE A 451 -7.65 7.88 -16.19
CA ILE A 451 -7.65 6.48 -16.66
C ILE A 451 -6.36 6.26 -17.44
N VAL A 452 -5.55 5.30 -16.99
CA VAL A 452 -4.24 5.00 -17.58
C VAL A 452 -4.28 3.75 -18.43
N ASP A 453 -3.38 3.66 -19.41
CA ASP A 453 -3.17 2.48 -20.25
C ASP A 453 -1.68 2.32 -20.59
N ILE A 454 -1.34 1.28 -21.32
CA ILE A 454 -0.02 0.95 -21.79
C ILE A 454 -0.06 0.78 -23.31
N ASP A 455 0.86 1.42 -24.00
CA ASP A 455 1.11 1.16 -25.40
C ASP A 455 2.11 0.00 -25.54
N LEU A 456 1.59 -1.19 -25.84
CA LEU A 456 2.39 -2.41 -25.95
C LEU A 456 3.47 -2.31 -27.03
N ALA A 457 3.19 -1.59 -28.13
CA ALA A 457 4.16 -1.42 -29.22
C ALA A 457 5.35 -0.55 -28.77
N LYS A 458 5.08 0.55 -28.02
CA LYS A 458 6.15 1.40 -27.46
C LYS A 458 6.95 0.66 -26.39
N MET A 459 6.32 -0.24 -25.65
CA MET A 459 7.01 -1.06 -24.66
C MET A 459 7.79 -2.21 -25.31
N GLY A 460 7.46 -2.60 -26.54
CA GLY A 460 8.01 -3.80 -27.18
C GLY A 460 7.53 -5.09 -26.54
N LEU A 461 6.41 -5.08 -25.83
CA LEU A 461 5.83 -6.26 -25.17
C LEU A 461 4.97 -7.03 -26.18
N LYS A 462 5.39 -8.27 -26.49
CA LYS A 462 4.68 -9.17 -27.38
C LYS A 462 4.17 -10.37 -26.60
N ASP A 463 2.96 -10.80 -26.89
CA ASP A 463 2.30 -11.94 -26.23
C ASP A 463 3.11 -13.25 -26.33
N GLU A 464 3.68 -13.51 -27.49
CA GLU A 464 4.48 -14.70 -27.79
C GLU A 464 5.77 -14.83 -26.96
N ASN A 465 6.27 -13.73 -26.39
CA ASN A 465 7.51 -13.68 -25.62
C ASN A 465 7.31 -13.95 -24.12
N VAL A 466 6.08 -14.14 -23.68
CA VAL A 466 5.77 -14.22 -22.25
C VAL A 466 5.55 -15.67 -21.82
N LYS A 467 6.37 -16.13 -20.90
CA LYS A 467 6.28 -17.47 -20.28
C LYS A 467 5.67 -17.39 -18.88
N LYS A 468 4.91 -18.42 -18.50
CA LYS A 468 4.38 -18.56 -17.14
C LYS A 468 5.50 -18.40 -16.11
N SER A 469 5.28 -17.64 -15.05
CA SER A 469 6.28 -17.52 -13.98
C SER A 469 6.30 -18.83 -13.18
N GLU A 470 7.45 -19.50 -13.18
CA GLU A 470 7.68 -20.65 -12.32
C GLU A 470 7.98 -20.15 -10.91
N GLY A 471 7.34 -20.71 -9.89
CA GLY A 471 7.70 -20.48 -8.48
C GLY A 471 6.70 -19.71 -7.63
N GLN A 472 5.46 -19.50 -8.06
CA GLN A 472 4.43 -19.05 -7.14
C GLN A 472 3.89 -20.23 -6.33
N ILE A 473 4.26 -20.27 -5.04
CA ILE A 473 3.46 -20.96 -4.05
C ILE A 473 2.19 -20.11 -3.90
N THR A 474 1.07 -20.65 -4.36
CA THR A 474 -0.26 -20.10 -3.99
C THR A 474 -0.37 -20.22 -2.48
N VAL A 475 -0.39 -19.09 -1.80
CA VAL A 475 -0.72 -18.98 -0.37
C VAL A 475 -2.22 -18.94 -0.25
#